data_da1a3a313ba94057c2a6d6edf561fa2d
#
_entry.id   da1a3a313ba94057c2a6d6edf561fa2d
#
_cell.length_a   1.000
_cell.length_b   1.000
_cell.length_c   1.000
_cell.angle_alpha   90.00
_cell.angle_beta   90.00
_cell.angle_gamma   90.00
#
_symmetry.space_group_name_H-M   'P 1'
#
loop_
_entity.id
_entity.type
_entity.pdbx_description
1 polymer ?
#
loop_
_entity_poly.entity_id
_entity_poly.type
_entity_poly.pdbx_seq_one_letter_code
_entity_poly.pdbx_strand_id
1 'polypeptide(L)'
;TTAKQAGENEKRSGNVNKITMKLQADHLIMEALKEDISSEDVSTNAVMKEAVPGEVDLICKEDGIIAGLDVFSRVFELLDENTKTELYCKDGDEVKSGQLMGKVKGDIRVLLSGERVALNYLQRMSGIATYTHSVAKLLEGTKTKLLDTRKTTPNMRVFEKYAVTTGGGYNHRYNLSDGVLLKDNHIGAAGGVAQAVKMAKEYAPFVRKIEIEVETLDMVKEAVEAGADIIMLDNMTTEEMQEAIRIIDGRAETECSGNVTKENIARLTGLGVDYISSGALTHSSPILDISMKNLHPVKEDVR
;
A
#
# COMPACT_ATOMS: atom_id res chain seq x y z
N THR A 1 -3.31 22.95 17.38
CA THR A 1 -3.26 21.47 17.24
C THR A 1 -3.43 21.03 15.77
N THR A 2 -4.17 21.75 14.96
CA THR A 2 -4.43 21.45 13.54
C THR A 2 -3.22 21.67 12.60
N ALA A 3 -2.36 22.63 12.88
CA ALA A 3 -1.17 22.91 12.05
C ALA A 3 -0.04 21.87 12.21
N LYS A 4 0.03 21.15 13.35
CA LYS A 4 1.06 20.16 13.61
C LYS A 4 0.77 18.81 12.92
N GLN A 5 -0.53 18.44 12.79
CA GLN A 5 -0.95 17.23 12.07
C GLN A 5 -0.89 17.40 10.54
N ALA A 6 -1.17 18.58 10.01
CA ALA A 6 -0.95 18.89 8.59
C ALA A 6 0.54 18.82 8.21
N GLY A 7 1.45 19.28 9.09
CA GLY A 7 2.90 19.20 8.86
C GLY A 7 3.50 17.80 8.97
N GLU A 8 2.85 16.84 9.63
CA GLU A 8 3.30 15.44 9.69
C GLU A 8 2.89 14.65 8.44
N ASN A 9 1.77 15.00 7.80
CA ASN A 9 1.36 14.42 6.52
C ASN A 9 2.22 14.93 5.35
N GLU A 10 2.64 16.19 5.35
CA GLU A 10 3.56 16.71 4.32
C GLU A 10 4.94 16.03 4.29
N LYS A 11 5.38 15.41 5.39
CA LYS A 11 6.68 14.74 5.46
C LYS A 11 6.69 13.30 4.94
N ARG A 12 5.55 12.70 4.59
CA ARG A 12 5.45 11.30 4.15
C ARG A 12 5.30 11.09 2.65
N SER A 13 5.05 12.13 1.86
CA SER A 13 5.05 12.07 0.40
C SER A 13 6.49 12.07 -0.13
N GLY A 14 7.21 10.97 0.06
CA GLY A 14 8.55 10.78 -0.47
C GLY A 14 8.54 9.81 -1.61
N ASN A 15 9.31 10.08 -2.65
CA ASN A 15 9.62 9.14 -3.72
C ASN A 15 10.04 7.79 -3.12
N VAL A 16 9.73 6.68 -3.80
CA VAL A 16 10.23 5.36 -3.42
C VAL A 16 11.76 5.43 -3.30
N ASN A 17 12.28 5.01 -2.15
CA ASN A 17 13.73 5.02 -1.94
C ASN A 17 14.42 4.23 -3.06
N LYS A 18 15.37 4.86 -3.76
CA LYS A 18 16.09 4.25 -4.90
C LYS A 18 16.78 2.93 -4.56
N ILE A 19 17.22 2.75 -3.31
CA ILE A 19 17.82 1.49 -2.84
C ILE A 19 16.74 0.41 -2.75
N THR A 20 15.60 0.73 -2.16
CA THR A 20 14.45 -0.18 -2.06
C THR A 20 13.94 -0.55 -3.45
N MET A 21 13.82 0.43 -4.36
CA MET A 21 13.45 0.19 -5.76
C MET A 21 14.38 -0.84 -6.38
N LYS A 22 15.67 -0.60 -6.35
CA LYS A 22 16.68 -1.48 -6.96
C LYS A 22 16.70 -2.89 -6.35
N LEU A 23 16.60 -3.00 -5.02
CA LEU A 23 16.75 -4.28 -4.33
C LEU A 23 15.46 -5.11 -4.29
N GLN A 24 14.29 -4.46 -4.23
CA GLN A 24 13.02 -5.15 -3.99
C GLN A 24 12.02 -5.04 -5.13
N ALA A 25 12.08 -4.01 -5.97
CA ALA A 25 11.11 -3.76 -7.02
C ALA A 25 11.62 -4.15 -8.42
N ASP A 26 12.87 -3.85 -8.78
CA ASP A 26 13.39 -4.05 -10.14
C ASP A 26 13.18 -5.48 -10.66
N HIS A 27 13.46 -6.50 -9.84
CA HIS A 27 13.30 -7.89 -10.25
C HIS A 27 11.83 -8.26 -10.48
N LEU A 28 10.88 -7.71 -9.68
CA LEU A 28 9.45 -7.94 -9.84
C LEU A 28 8.92 -7.25 -11.11
N ILE A 29 9.37 -6.03 -11.36
CA ILE A 29 9.03 -5.30 -12.60
C ILE A 29 9.58 -6.06 -13.81
N MET A 30 10.80 -6.56 -13.73
CA MET A 30 11.41 -7.33 -14.82
C MET A 30 10.66 -8.66 -15.07
N GLU A 31 10.19 -9.35 -14.03
CA GLU A 31 9.37 -10.55 -14.21
C GLU A 31 8.00 -10.23 -14.83
N ALA A 32 7.37 -9.10 -14.46
CA ALA A 32 6.14 -8.64 -15.11
C ALA A 32 6.35 -8.28 -16.59
N LEU A 33 7.49 -7.65 -16.93
CA LEU A 33 7.85 -7.38 -18.32
C LEU A 33 8.10 -8.67 -19.11
N LYS A 34 8.74 -9.69 -18.52
CA LYS A 34 8.94 -11.00 -19.16
C LYS A 34 7.64 -11.79 -19.33
N GLU A 35 6.68 -11.63 -18.42
CA GLU A 35 5.34 -12.22 -18.53
C GLU A 35 4.61 -11.65 -19.76
N ASP A 36 4.67 -10.34 -19.95
CA ASP A 36 3.97 -9.65 -21.05
C ASP A 36 4.73 -9.77 -22.40
N ILE A 37 6.07 -9.79 -22.34
CA ILE A 37 6.95 -9.88 -23.53
C ILE A 37 7.78 -11.15 -23.43
N SER A 38 7.15 -12.31 -23.73
CA SER A 38 7.82 -13.62 -23.60
C SER A 38 8.85 -13.89 -24.72
N SER A 39 8.63 -13.37 -25.93
CA SER A 39 9.53 -13.51 -27.08
C SER A 39 9.62 -12.23 -27.89
N GLU A 40 8.50 -11.61 -28.22
CA GLU A 40 8.44 -10.36 -28.96
C GLU A 40 7.09 -9.64 -28.76
N ASP A 41 7.06 -8.33 -29.04
CA ASP A 41 5.83 -7.56 -29.25
C ASP A 41 5.51 -7.56 -30.75
N VAL A 42 4.66 -8.51 -31.17
CA VAL A 42 4.31 -8.72 -32.60
C VAL A 42 3.70 -7.46 -33.22
N SER A 43 2.82 -6.76 -32.47
CA SER A 43 2.15 -5.56 -32.98
C SER A 43 3.12 -4.42 -33.23
N THR A 44 3.99 -4.17 -32.23
CA THR A 44 5.00 -3.13 -32.33
C THR A 44 6.01 -3.46 -33.43
N ASN A 45 6.51 -4.69 -33.51
CA ASN A 45 7.47 -5.13 -34.51
C ASN A 45 6.89 -5.08 -35.96
N ALA A 46 5.59 -5.29 -36.11
CA ALA A 46 4.93 -5.20 -37.39
C ALA A 46 4.91 -3.77 -37.98
N VAL A 47 4.79 -2.74 -37.10
CA VAL A 47 4.62 -1.35 -37.54
C VAL A 47 5.86 -0.50 -37.35
N MET A 48 6.77 -0.88 -36.44
CA MET A 48 7.98 -0.13 -36.09
C MET A 48 9.24 -0.98 -36.30
N LYS A 49 9.77 -0.96 -37.54
CA LYS A 49 10.94 -1.77 -37.91
C LYS A 49 12.26 -1.18 -37.38
N GLU A 50 12.31 0.12 -37.15
CA GLU A 50 13.50 0.84 -36.72
C GLU A 50 13.18 1.69 -35.47
N ALA A 51 14.23 2.11 -34.77
CA ALA A 51 14.12 3.03 -33.64
C ALA A 51 13.62 4.39 -34.14
N VAL A 52 12.55 4.89 -33.55
CA VAL A 52 12.02 6.22 -33.87
C VAL A 52 11.73 6.94 -32.53
N PRO A 53 12.36 8.11 -32.29
CA PRO A 53 12.03 8.89 -31.10
C PRO A 53 10.56 9.32 -31.11
N GLY A 54 9.90 9.16 -29.97
CA GLY A 54 8.50 9.54 -29.80
C GLY A 54 8.20 10.09 -28.42
N GLU A 55 7.03 10.66 -28.30
CA GLU A 55 6.45 11.18 -27.06
C GLU A 55 5.02 10.70 -26.92
N VAL A 56 4.62 10.39 -25.67
CA VAL A 56 3.26 9.97 -25.31
C VAL A 56 2.80 10.67 -24.04
N ASP A 57 1.53 11.06 -23.99
CA ASP A 57 0.91 11.71 -22.85
C ASP A 57 0.40 10.69 -21.82
N LEU A 58 0.66 10.93 -20.53
CA LEU A 58 0.06 10.19 -19.42
C LEU A 58 -1.14 10.98 -18.88
N ILE A 59 -2.35 10.40 -18.99
CA ILE A 59 -3.62 11.10 -18.72
C ILE A 59 -4.44 10.32 -17.68
N CYS A 60 -4.87 11.00 -16.62
CA CYS A 60 -5.84 10.46 -15.66
C CYS A 60 -7.25 10.46 -16.25
N LYS A 61 -8.04 9.41 -16.00
CA LYS A 61 -9.41 9.26 -16.51
C LYS A 61 -10.46 9.35 -15.40
N GLU A 62 -10.04 9.33 -14.15
CA GLU A 62 -10.88 9.40 -12.95
C GLU A 62 -10.26 10.33 -11.90
N ASP A 63 -11.08 10.84 -10.99
CA ASP A 63 -10.58 11.59 -9.83
C ASP A 63 -9.97 10.61 -8.80
N GLY A 64 -8.80 10.93 -8.26
CA GLY A 64 -8.16 10.06 -7.26
C GLY A 64 -6.85 10.59 -6.70
N ILE A 65 -6.15 9.73 -5.98
CA ILE A 65 -4.81 9.98 -5.43
C ILE A 65 -3.81 9.18 -6.25
N ILE A 66 -2.84 9.87 -6.83
CA ILE A 66 -1.80 9.22 -7.61
C ILE A 66 -0.75 8.55 -6.70
N ALA A 67 -0.32 7.35 -7.05
CA ALA A 67 0.75 6.63 -6.37
C ALA A 67 1.48 5.67 -7.33
N GLY A 68 2.81 5.67 -7.29
CA GLY A 68 3.64 4.76 -8.07
C GLY A 68 4.26 5.37 -9.32
N LEU A 69 4.40 6.68 -9.39
CA LEU A 69 5.01 7.37 -10.53
C LEU A 69 6.47 6.95 -10.76
N ASP A 70 7.25 6.72 -9.70
CA ASP A 70 8.62 6.20 -9.80
C ASP A 70 8.64 4.77 -10.36
N VAL A 71 7.66 3.93 -9.97
CA VAL A 71 7.51 2.56 -10.50
C VAL A 71 7.13 2.59 -11.98
N PHE A 72 6.17 3.45 -12.34
CA PHE A 72 5.79 3.69 -13.73
C PHE A 72 6.99 4.08 -14.60
N SER A 73 7.78 5.05 -14.15
CA SER A 73 8.98 5.50 -14.85
C SER A 73 10.02 4.38 -14.96
N ARG A 74 10.18 3.60 -13.88
CA ARG A 74 11.16 2.53 -13.79
C ARG A 74 10.91 1.39 -14.78
N VAL A 75 9.66 1.10 -15.12
CA VAL A 75 9.31 0.11 -16.17
C VAL A 75 9.99 0.46 -17.49
N PHE A 76 9.92 1.71 -17.91
CA PHE A 76 10.54 2.17 -19.16
C PHE A 76 12.05 2.22 -19.06
N GLU A 77 12.61 2.70 -17.94
CA GLU A 77 14.06 2.73 -17.72
C GLU A 77 14.71 1.34 -17.75
N LEU A 78 13.97 0.29 -17.31
CA LEU A 78 14.45 -1.10 -17.36
C LEU A 78 14.46 -1.66 -18.79
N LEU A 79 13.62 -1.13 -19.68
CA LEU A 79 13.60 -1.49 -21.10
C LEU A 79 14.66 -0.70 -21.90
N ASP A 80 14.82 0.60 -21.61
CA ASP A 80 15.81 1.48 -22.21
C ASP A 80 16.13 2.64 -21.27
N GLU A 81 17.38 2.73 -20.83
CA GLU A 81 17.88 3.76 -19.90
C GLU A 81 17.82 5.19 -20.47
N ASN A 82 17.68 5.33 -21.79
CA ASN A 82 17.53 6.62 -22.45
C ASN A 82 16.11 7.17 -22.41
N THR A 83 15.11 6.34 -22.08
CA THR A 83 13.72 6.78 -21.94
C THR A 83 13.59 7.76 -20.75
N LYS A 84 12.89 8.87 -20.97
CA LYS A 84 12.71 9.94 -19.97
C LYS A 84 11.23 10.15 -19.68
N THR A 85 10.90 10.23 -18.39
CA THR A 85 9.59 10.64 -17.89
C THR A 85 9.65 12.07 -17.40
N GLU A 86 8.74 12.91 -17.90
CA GLU A 86 8.50 14.29 -17.43
C GLU A 86 7.16 14.29 -16.70
N LEU A 87 7.18 14.39 -15.37
CA LEU A 87 5.99 14.28 -14.52
C LEU A 87 5.55 15.66 -14.04
N TYR A 88 4.23 15.95 -14.07
CA TYR A 88 3.62 17.22 -13.67
C TYR A 88 2.88 17.11 -12.33
N CYS A 89 2.91 15.95 -11.70
CA CYS A 89 2.40 15.67 -10.37
C CYS A 89 3.38 14.74 -9.63
N LYS A 90 3.15 14.54 -8.35
CA LYS A 90 3.93 13.64 -7.47
C LYS A 90 3.01 12.68 -6.74
N ASP A 91 3.55 11.60 -6.24
CA ASP A 91 2.81 10.64 -5.41
C ASP A 91 2.18 11.35 -4.21
N GLY A 92 0.90 11.04 -3.95
CA GLY A 92 0.07 11.66 -2.94
C GLY A 92 -0.76 12.87 -3.42
N ASP A 93 -0.50 13.39 -4.61
CA ASP A 93 -1.32 14.47 -5.17
C ASP A 93 -2.73 13.95 -5.56
N GLU A 94 -3.73 14.80 -5.35
CA GLU A 94 -5.07 14.60 -5.88
C GLU A 94 -5.08 14.95 -7.38
N VAL A 95 -5.50 14.02 -8.22
CA VAL A 95 -5.61 14.19 -9.67
C VAL A 95 -7.06 14.14 -10.11
N LYS A 96 -7.35 14.78 -11.26
CA LYS A 96 -8.70 14.92 -11.81
C LYS A 96 -8.83 14.21 -13.15
N SER A 97 -10.05 13.78 -13.46
CA SER A 97 -10.39 13.23 -14.78
C SER A 97 -10.02 14.20 -15.89
N GLY A 98 -9.30 13.72 -16.91
CA GLY A 98 -8.78 14.50 -18.02
C GLY A 98 -7.45 15.22 -17.76
N GLN A 99 -6.88 15.11 -16.54
CA GLN A 99 -5.62 15.78 -16.20
C GLN A 99 -4.44 15.12 -16.94
N LEU A 100 -3.62 15.95 -17.59
CA LEU A 100 -2.30 15.56 -18.08
C LEU A 100 -1.34 15.49 -16.89
N MET A 101 -0.90 14.27 -16.55
CA MET A 101 -0.03 14.01 -15.41
C MET A 101 1.46 14.00 -15.77
N GLY A 102 1.79 13.84 -17.04
CA GLY A 102 3.16 13.79 -17.51
C GLY A 102 3.27 13.34 -18.95
N LYS A 103 4.51 13.16 -19.39
CA LYS A 103 4.89 12.66 -20.71
C LYS A 103 6.03 11.66 -20.60
N VAL A 104 6.04 10.69 -21.50
CA VAL A 104 7.17 9.76 -21.66
C VAL A 104 7.78 9.93 -23.03
N LYS A 105 9.11 10.09 -23.09
CA LYS A 105 9.90 10.30 -24.30
C LYS A 105 10.93 9.20 -24.47
N GLY A 106 11.00 8.57 -25.63
CA GLY A 106 11.95 7.49 -25.91
C GLY A 106 11.70 6.86 -27.27
N ASP A 107 12.33 5.71 -27.51
CA ASP A 107 12.01 4.89 -28.70
C ASP A 107 10.51 4.45 -28.64
N ILE A 108 9.77 4.72 -29.71
CA ILE A 108 8.33 4.35 -29.82
C ILE A 108 8.12 2.87 -29.49
N ARG A 109 9.07 1.99 -29.85
CA ARG A 109 8.96 0.54 -29.55
C ARG A 109 8.97 0.28 -28.07
N VAL A 110 9.81 0.98 -27.32
CA VAL A 110 9.90 0.90 -25.86
C VAL A 110 8.62 1.45 -25.21
N LEU A 111 8.13 2.59 -25.72
CA LEU A 111 6.89 3.21 -25.23
C LEU A 111 5.67 2.29 -25.41
N LEU A 112 5.54 1.65 -26.58
CA LEU A 112 4.45 0.71 -26.85
C LEU A 112 4.56 -0.58 -26.04
N SER A 113 5.74 -1.20 -25.98
CA SER A 113 5.92 -2.49 -25.31
C SER A 113 5.87 -2.38 -23.79
N GLY A 114 6.28 -1.23 -23.21
CA GLY A 114 6.25 -1.00 -21.76
C GLY A 114 4.90 -0.49 -21.22
N GLU A 115 4.04 0.05 -22.06
CA GLU A 115 2.79 0.73 -21.68
C GLU A 115 1.94 -0.07 -20.71
N ARG A 116 1.63 -1.33 -21.04
CA ARG A 116 0.67 -2.12 -20.26
C ARG A 116 1.17 -2.42 -18.85
N VAL A 117 2.40 -2.86 -18.73
CA VAL A 117 3.02 -3.16 -17.44
C VAL A 117 3.13 -1.89 -16.58
N ALA A 118 3.58 -0.78 -17.18
CA ALA A 118 3.69 0.51 -16.48
C ALA A 118 2.33 0.99 -15.97
N LEU A 119 1.28 0.94 -16.80
CA LEU A 119 -0.07 1.31 -16.40
C LEU A 119 -0.67 0.36 -15.36
N ASN A 120 -0.42 -0.94 -15.44
CA ASN A 120 -0.93 -1.90 -14.47
C ASN A 120 -0.42 -1.57 -13.05
N TYR A 121 0.85 -1.27 -12.89
CA TYR A 121 1.41 -0.83 -11.60
C TYR A 121 0.81 0.51 -11.14
N LEU A 122 0.82 1.52 -12.01
CA LEU A 122 0.35 2.86 -11.65
C LEU A 122 -1.13 2.88 -11.30
N GLN A 123 -1.98 2.21 -12.09
CA GLN A 123 -3.42 2.10 -11.86
C GLN A 123 -3.73 1.36 -10.55
N ARG A 124 -3.04 0.24 -10.29
CA ARG A 124 -3.21 -0.54 -9.06
C ARG A 124 -2.81 0.26 -7.83
N MET A 125 -1.63 0.85 -7.84
CA MET A 125 -1.11 1.62 -6.72
C MET A 125 -1.95 2.86 -6.46
N SER A 126 -2.34 3.58 -7.49
CA SER A 126 -3.21 4.78 -7.37
C SER A 126 -4.61 4.41 -6.88
N GLY A 127 -5.15 3.29 -7.30
CA GLY A 127 -6.44 2.78 -6.80
C GLY A 127 -6.40 2.48 -5.29
N ILE A 128 -5.34 1.81 -4.83
CA ILE A 128 -5.11 1.56 -3.39
C ILE A 128 -4.97 2.87 -2.62
N ALA A 129 -4.17 3.83 -3.12
CA ALA A 129 -4.00 5.12 -2.47
C ALA A 129 -5.33 5.89 -2.40
N THR A 130 -6.11 5.91 -3.48
CA THR A 130 -7.43 6.54 -3.55
C THR A 130 -8.41 5.94 -2.55
N TYR A 131 -8.52 4.62 -2.52
CA TYR A 131 -9.39 3.93 -1.57
C TYR A 131 -8.94 4.17 -0.12
N THR A 132 -7.64 4.01 0.16
CA THR A 132 -7.07 4.29 1.49
C THR A 132 -7.36 5.71 1.94
N HIS A 133 -7.16 6.70 1.06
CA HIS A 133 -7.44 8.11 1.35
C HIS A 133 -8.91 8.32 1.74
N SER A 134 -9.83 7.70 1.00
CA SER A 134 -11.26 7.80 1.28
C SER A 134 -11.67 7.18 2.62
N VAL A 135 -10.96 6.14 3.08
CA VAL A 135 -11.19 5.50 4.39
C VAL A 135 -10.51 6.29 5.50
N ALA A 136 -9.27 6.74 5.30
CA ALA A 136 -8.52 7.53 6.27
C ALA A 136 -9.23 8.85 6.63
N LYS A 137 -9.89 9.50 5.66
CA LYS A 137 -10.74 10.68 5.91
C LYS A 137 -11.84 10.45 6.95
N LEU A 138 -12.37 9.25 7.07
CA LEU A 138 -13.40 8.93 8.06
C LEU A 138 -12.86 8.86 9.49
N LEU A 139 -11.54 8.80 9.65
CA LEU A 139 -10.83 8.81 10.94
C LEU A 139 -10.25 10.17 11.29
N GLU A 140 -10.42 11.20 10.45
CA GLU A 140 -9.93 12.55 10.72
C GLU A 140 -10.50 13.09 12.04
N GLY A 141 -9.65 13.73 12.84
CA GLY A 141 -10.00 14.25 14.15
C GLY A 141 -9.97 13.21 15.28
N THR A 142 -9.73 11.93 14.99
CA THR A 142 -9.51 10.89 16.00
C THR A 142 -8.00 10.64 16.20
N LYS A 143 -7.63 9.91 17.28
CA LYS A 143 -6.25 9.43 17.46
C LYS A 143 -5.95 8.16 16.67
N THR A 144 -6.97 7.51 16.15
CA THR A 144 -6.91 6.17 15.55
C THR A 144 -6.18 6.19 14.21
N LYS A 145 -5.23 5.28 14.03
CA LYS A 145 -4.48 5.09 12.78
C LYS A 145 -5.05 3.93 11.97
N LEU A 146 -5.25 4.16 10.66
CA LEU A 146 -5.66 3.12 9.73
C LEU A 146 -4.46 2.32 9.27
N LEU A 147 -4.48 0.99 9.46
CA LEU A 147 -3.41 0.08 9.07
C LEU A 147 -3.82 -0.79 7.88
N ASP A 148 -2.84 -1.14 7.05
CA ASP A 148 -2.95 -2.25 6.11
C ASP A 148 -2.79 -3.61 6.83
N THR A 149 -2.67 -4.68 6.05
CA THR A 149 -2.44 -6.05 6.53
C THR A 149 -1.44 -6.77 5.64
N ARG A 150 -1.23 -8.09 5.88
CA ARG A 150 -0.51 -8.96 4.97
C ARG A 150 -1.39 -9.58 3.86
N LYS A 151 -2.67 -9.19 3.78
CA LYS A 151 -3.61 -9.62 2.73
C LYS A 151 -3.34 -8.85 1.43
N THR A 152 -2.11 -8.93 0.93
CA THR A 152 -1.64 -8.31 -0.31
C THR A 152 -1.61 -9.33 -1.44
N THR A 153 -1.68 -8.85 -2.68
CA THR A 153 -1.44 -9.68 -3.87
C THR A 153 -0.03 -10.28 -3.79
N PRO A 154 0.16 -11.59 -4.04
CA PRO A 154 1.49 -12.20 -4.08
C PRO A 154 2.45 -11.39 -4.95
N ASN A 155 3.69 -11.20 -4.45
CA ASN A 155 4.76 -10.40 -5.07
C ASN A 155 4.48 -8.88 -5.22
N MET A 156 3.26 -8.40 -4.90
CA MET A 156 2.92 -6.98 -5.00
C MET A 156 3.06 -6.20 -3.68
N ARG A 157 3.49 -6.84 -2.59
CA ARG A 157 3.46 -6.24 -1.25
C ARG A 157 4.26 -4.94 -1.13
N VAL A 158 5.42 -4.85 -1.74
CA VAL A 158 6.25 -3.63 -1.71
C VAL A 158 5.51 -2.44 -2.33
N PHE A 159 4.79 -2.67 -3.41
CA PHE A 159 4.02 -1.66 -4.12
C PHE A 159 2.72 -1.31 -3.39
N GLU A 160 1.97 -2.31 -2.95
CA GLU A 160 0.67 -2.12 -2.29
C GLU A 160 0.80 -1.44 -0.93
N LYS A 161 1.80 -1.82 -0.11
CA LYS A 161 2.05 -1.16 1.18
C LYS A 161 2.56 0.28 1.02
N TYR A 162 3.36 0.57 0.00
CA TYR A 162 3.73 1.92 -0.36
C TYR A 162 2.49 2.76 -0.73
N ALA A 163 1.61 2.22 -1.55
CA ALA A 163 0.39 2.90 -1.97
C ALA A 163 -0.55 3.21 -0.80
N VAL A 164 -0.65 2.32 0.20
CA VAL A 164 -1.41 2.57 1.43
C VAL A 164 -0.87 3.79 2.17
N THR A 165 0.46 3.90 2.32
CA THR A 165 1.05 5.07 3.01
C THR A 165 0.89 6.35 2.21
N THR A 166 0.96 6.28 0.89
CA THR A 166 0.69 7.40 -0.02
C THR A 166 -0.76 7.89 0.12
N GLY A 167 -1.72 7.00 0.33
CA GLY A 167 -3.13 7.32 0.58
C GLY A 167 -3.43 7.84 2.00
N GLY A 168 -2.42 7.96 2.88
CA GLY A 168 -2.58 8.45 4.25
C GLY A 168 -2.82 7.36 5.30
N GLY A 169 -2.75 6.08 4.93
CA GLY A 169 -2.72 4.96 5.85
C GLY A 169 -1.34 4.72 6.46
N TYR A 170 -1.23 3.65 7.25
CA TYR A 170 0.00 3.20 7.88
C TYR A 170 0.21 1.72 7.60
N ASN A 171 1.45 1.26 7.67
CA ASN A 171 1.76 -0.15 7.48
C ASN A 171 1.70 -0.91 8.81
N HIS A 172 0.99 -2.02 8.83
CA HIS A 172 1.18 -3.11 9.77
C HIS A 172 2.47 -3.87 9.40
N ARG A 173 2.90 -4.86 10.20
CA ARG A 173 4.11 -5.66 9.93
C ARG A 173 4.19 -6.05 8.46
N TYR A 174 5.39 -5.92 7.89
CA TYR A 174 5.63 -6.17 6.48
C TYR A 174 5.57 -7.67 6.15
N ASN A 175 6.19 -8.50 7.01
CA ASN A 175 6.27 -9.95 6.84
C ASN A 175 6.31 -10.67 8.19
N LEU A 176 6.55 -11.98 8.18
CA LEU A 176 6.61 -12.81 9.40
C LEU A 176 7.83 -12.51 10.28
N SER A 177 8.87 -11.91 9.72
CA SER A 177 10.10 -11.58 10.45
C SER A 177 10.07 -10.20 11.10
N ASP A 178 9.10 -9.36 10.76
CA ASP A 178 9.07 -7.96 11.19
C ASP A 178 8.55 -7.79 12.63
N GLY A 179 7.51 -8.52 13.00
CA GLY A 179 6.92 -8.47 14.34
C GLY A 179 6.17 -9.74 14.71
N VAL A 180 5.96 -9.93 16.02
CA VAL A 180 5.17 -11.05 16.53
C VAL A 180 3.68 -10.70 16.44
N LEU A 181 2.88 -11.59 15.88
CA LEU A 181 1.42 -11.57 15.93
C LEU A 181 0.94 -12.98 16.19
N LEU A 182 0.44 -13.21 17.40
CA LEU A 182 -0.13 -14.47 17.85
C LEU A 182 -1.61 -14.50 17.48
N LYS A 183 -2.01 -15.53 16.74
CA LYS A 183 -3.38 -15.76 16.27
C LYS A 183 -3.96 -17.01 16.91
N ASP A 184 -5.24 -17.28 16.65
CA ASP A 184 -6.00 -18.44 17.13
C ASP A 184 -5.20 -19.75 17.10
N ASN A 185 -4.62 -20.08 15.96
CA ASN A 185 -3.81 -21.29 15.78
C ASN A 185 -2.50 -21.28 16.59
N HIS A 186 -1.88 -20.12 16.82
CA HIS A 186 -0.71 -20.01 17.69
C HIS A 186 -1.11 -20.21 19.16
N ILE A 187 -2.23 -19.61 19.56
CA ILE A 187 -2.77 -19.72 20.92
C ILE A 187 -3.15 -21.17 21.22
N GLY A 188 -3.84 -21.83 20.27
CA GLY A 188 -4.19 -23.26 20.39
C GLY A 188 -2.96 -24.15 20.49
N ALA A 189 -1.97 -23.94 19.64
CA ALA A 189 -0.72 -24.70 19.65
C ALA A 189 0.12 -24.50 20.93
N ALA A 190 0.08 -23.31 21.52
CA ALA A 190 0.79 -23.00 22.77
C ALA A 190 0.07 -23.49 24.04
N GLY A 191 -1.24 -23.80 23.94
CA GLY A 191 -2.07 -24.24 25.07
C GLY A 191 -2.77 -23.12 25.83
N GLY A 192 -2.85 -21.91 25.25
CA GLY A 192 -3.57 -20.74 25.80
C GLY A 192 -2.89 -19.42 25.58
N VAL A 193 -3.63 -18.34 25.83
CA VAL A 193 -3.18 -16.95 25.62
C VAL A 193 -1.94 -16.62 26.44
N ALA A 194 -1.97 -16.84 27.76
CA ALA A 194 -0.86 -16.52 28.64
C ALA A 194 0.41 -17.28 28.27
N GLN A 195 0.28 -18.58 27.91
CA GLN A 195 1.39 -19.40 27.51
C GLN A 195 2.00 -18.94 26.18
N ALA A 196 1.16 -18.58 25.20
CA ALA A 196 1.61 -18.07 23.90
C ALA A 196 2.41 -16.77 24.04
N VAL A 197 1.91 -15.81 24.83
CA VAL A 197 2.61 -14.54 25.11
C VAL A 197 3.94 -14.80 25.83
N LYS A 198 3.96 -15.69 26.84
CA LYS A 198 5.19 -16.06 27.56
C LYS A 198 6.24 -16.62 26.60
N MET A 199 5.88 -17.63 25.79
CA MET A 199 6.80 -18.24 24.82
C MET A 199 7.31 -17.22 23.79
N ALA A 200 6.45 -16.29 23.34
CA ALA A 200 6.86 -15.23 22.43
C ALA A 200 7.86 -14.27 23.06
N LYS A 201 7.68 -13.89 24.33
CA LYS A 201 8.63 -13.05 25.09
C LYS A 201 9.99 -13.70 25.30
N GLU A 202 10.00 -15.02 25.50
CA GLU A 202 11.26 -15.79 25.69
C GLU A 202 12.02 -15.93 24.36
N TYR A 203 11.33 -16.00 23.24
CA TYR A 203 11.92 -16.24 21.91
C TYR A 203 12.26 -14.96 21.13
N ALA A 204 11.36 -13.97 21.15
CA ALA A 204 11.51 -12.79 20.31
C ALA A 204 12.58 -11.82 20.85
N PRO A 205 13.34 -11.13 19.97
CA PRO A 205 14.21 -10.05 20.40
C PRO A 205 13.43 -8.96 21.16
N PHE A 206 14.02 -8.43 22.23
CA PHE A 206 13.39 -7.46 23.14
C PHE A 206 12.82 -6.20 22.44
N VAL A 207 13.35 -5.84 21.26
CA VAL A 207 12.90 -4.67 20.46
C VAL A 207 11.59 -4.91 19.75
N ARG A 208 11.09 -6.16 19.66
CA ARG A 208 9.85 -6.49 18.96
C ARG A 208 8.68 -6.50 19.90
N LYS A 209 7.64 -5.75 19.55
CA LYS A 209 6.35 -5.83 20.22
C LYS A 209 5.69 -7.19 19.96
N ILE A 210 4.97 -7.65 20.98
CA ILE A 210 4.14 -8.86 20.93
C ILE A 210 2.69 -8.42 20.83
N GLU A 211 2.12 -8.72 19.67
CA GLU A 211 0.71 -8.54 19.38
C GLU A 211 -0.02 -9.86 19.48
N ILE A 212 -1.25 -9.83 20.02
CA ILE A 212 -2.12 -11.01 20.12
C ILE A 212 -3.53 -10.68 19.68
N GLU A 213 -4.09 -11.54 18.85
CA GLU A 213 -5.48 -11.50 18.37
C GLU A 213 -6.37 -12.25 19.36
N VAL A 214 -7.43 -11.61 19.84
CA VAL A 214 -8.37 -12.14 20.84
C VAL A 214 -9.80 -11.93 20.40
N GLU A 215 -10.66 -12.90 20.71
CA GLU A 215 -12.06 -12.93 20.29
C GLU A 215 -13.05 -12.87 21.48
N THR A 216 -12.57 -12.95 22.72
CA THR A 216 -13.42 -12.93 23.93
C THR A 216 -12.84 -12.03 25.01
N LEU A 217 -13.71 -11.54 25.91
CA LEU A 217 -13.30 -10.70 27.04
C LEU A 217 -12.37 -11.45 28.04
N ASP A 218 -12.50 -12.76 28.16
CA ASP A 218 -11.60 -13.54 29.01
C ASP A 218 -10.23 -13.66 28.39
N MET A 219 -10.10 -13.83 27.07
CA MET A 219 -8.81 -13.76 26.37
C MET A 219 -8.17 -12.36 26.49
N VAL A 220 -8.98 -11.28 26.48
CA VAL A 220 -8.48 -9.92 26.72
C VAL A 220 -7.84 -9.83 28.10
N LYS A 221 -8.49 -10.33 29.17
CA LYS A 221 -7.94 -10.32 30.53
C LYS A 221 -6.62 -11.08 30.63
N GLU A 222 -6.58 -12.29 30.07
CA GLU A 222 -5.36 -13.10 30.02
C GLU A 222 -4.22 -12.41 29.25
N ALA A 223 -4.52 -11.79 28.11
CA ALA A 223 -3.52 -11.09 27.28
C ALA A 223 -2.93 -9.88 28.04
N VAL A 224 -3.77 -9.12 28.74
CA VAL A 224 -3.35 -8.00 29.61
C VAL A 224 -2.48 -8.48 30.74
N GLU A 225 -2.89 -9.54 31.48
CA GLU A 225 -2.12 -10.11 32.60
C GLU A 225 -0.77 -10.71 32.15
N ALA A 226 -0.76 -11.33 30.96
CA ALA A 226 0.48 -11.83 30.34
C ALA A 226 1.39 -10.71 29.83
N GLY A 227 0.87 -9.48 29.73
CA GLY A 227 1.61 -8.29 29.32
C GLY A 227 1.90 -8.28 27.81
N ALA A 228 0.92 -8.57 26.96
CA ALA A 228 1.00 -8.31 25.54
C ALA A 228 1.17 -6.80 25.28
N ASP A 229 1.94 -6.42 24.27
CA ASP A 229 2.19 -5.01 23.94
C ASP A 229 1.03 -4.41 23.12
N ILE A 230 0.39 -5.23 22.27
CA ILE A 230 -0.75 -4.86 21.43
C ILE A 230 -1.80 -5.96 21.55
N ILE A 231 -3.06 -5.56 21.77
CA ILE A 231 -4.20 -6.49 21.82
C ILE A 231 -5.13 -6.14 20.66
N MET A 232 -5.24 -7.06 19.70
CA MET A 232 -6.13 -6.96 18.56
C MET A 232 -7.47 -7.61 18.89
N LEU A 233 -8.54 -6.81 18.84
CA LEU A 233 -9.92 -7.23 19.05
C LEU A 233 -10.49 -7.68 17.70
N ASP A 234 -10.63 -8.98 17.50
CA ASP A 234 -11.09 -9.55 16.23
C ASP A 234 -12.53 -10.03 16.30
N ASN A 235 -13.35 -9.66 15.34
CA ASN A 235 -14.73 -10.06 15.17
C ASN A 235 -15.66 -9.85 16.40
N MET A 236 -15.34 -8.91 17.30
CA MET A 236 -16.15 -8.53 18.45
C MET A 236 -17.24 -7.52 18.08
N THR A 237 -18.33 -7.50 18.83
CA THR A 237 -19.35 -6.44 18.76
C THR A 237 -18.79 -5.12 19.27
N THR A 238 -19.43 -4.01 18.94
CA THR A 238 -19.03 -2.68 19.43
C THR A 238 -19.05 -2.59 20.95
N GLU A 239 -20.04 -3.21 21.58
CA GLU A 239 -20.23 -3.29 23.04
C GLU A 239 -19.11 -4.11 23.71
N GLU A 240 -18.76 -5.25 23.13
CA GLU A 240 -17.63 -6.08 23.59
C GLU A 240 -16.30 -5.35 23.43
N MET A 241 -16.08 -4.66 22.30
CA MET A 241 -14.88 -3.83 22.09
C MET A 241 -14.77 -2.71 23.14
N GLN A 242 -15.90 -2.04 23.48
CA GLN A 242 -15.89 -1.01 24.53
C GLN A 242 -15.51 -1.58 25.89
N GLU A 243 -16.03 -2.77 26.23
CA GLU A 243 -15.66 -3.44 27.45
C GLU A 243 -14.20 -3.91 27.47
N ALA A 244 -13.73 -4.47 26.35
CA ALA A 244 -12.33 -4.85 26.17
C ALA A 244 -11.37 -3.67 26.38
N ILE A 245 -11.70 -2.51 25.82
CA ILE A 245 -10.89 -1.27 25.98
C ILE A 245 -10.86 -0.84 27.46
N ARG A 246 -11.99 -0.97 28.18
CA ARG A 246 -12.03 -0.70 29.64
C ARG A 246 -11.18 -1.69 30.44
N ILE A 247 -11.20 -2.97 30.08
CA ILE A 247 -10.35 -4.00 30.71
C ILE A 247 -8.87 -3.73 30.42
N ILE A 248 -8.51 -3.34 29.19
CA ILE A 248 -7.12 -3.04 28.82
C ILE A 248 -6.59 -1.82 29.58
N ASP A 249 -7.41 -0.78 29.77
CA ASP A 249 -7.12 0.41 30.59
C ASP A 249 -5.71 0.99 30.33
N GLY A 250 -5.32 1.13 29.07
CA GLY A 250 -4.04 1.70 28.65
C GLY A 250 -2.79 0.84 28.95
N ARG A 251 -2.96 -0.40 29.41
CA ARG A 251 -1.84 -1.34 29.69
C ARG A 251 -1.25 -1.97 28.43
N ALA A 252 -1.97 -1.93 27.30
CA ALA A 252 -1.53 -2.32 25.97
C ALA A 252 -2.10 -1.35 24.94
N GLU A 253 -1.46 -1.27 23.76
CA GLU A 253 -2.08 -0.62 22.60
C GLU A 253 -3.24 -1.47 22.09
N THR A 254 -4.25 -0.82 21.52
CA THR A 254 -5.49 -1.48 21.07
C THR A 254 -5.60 -1.44 19.56
N GLU A 255 -5.93 -2.58 18.96
CA GLU A 255 -6.26 -2.68 17.54
C GLU A 255 -7.65 -3.29 17.37
N CYS A 256 -8.45 -2.76 16.44
CA CYS A 256 -9.69 -3.40 15.96
C CYS A 256 -9.47 -3.97 14.57
N SER A 257 -9.89 -5.22 14.37
CA SER A 257 -9.83 -5.94 13.11
C SER A 257 -11.16 -6.66 12.82
N GLY A 258 -11.24 -7.35 11.69
CA GLY A 258 -12.41 -8.15 11.29
C GLY A 258 -13.33 -7.40 10.32
N ASN A 259 -13.21 -7.73 9.02
CA ASN A 259 -14.08 -7.25 7.92
C ASN A 259 -14.31 -5.72 7.89
N VAL A 260 -13.30 -4.94 8.25
CA VAL A 260 -13.38 -3.48 8.23
C VAL A 260 -13.32 -2.96 6.79
N THR A 261 -14.35 -2.21 6.41
CA THR A 261 -14.48 -1.54 5.09
C THR A 261 -14.85 -0.08 5.27
N LYS A 262 -14.84 0.68 4.19
CA LYS A 262 -15.28 2.09 4.18
C LYS A 262 -16.71 2.26 4.71
N GLU A 263 -17.59 1.30 4.41
CA GLU A 263 -19.03 1.35 4.74
C GLU A 263 -19.29 1.12 6.24
N ASN A 264 -18.41 0.38 6.92
CA ASN A 264 -18.66 -0.02 8.31
C ASN A 264 -17.67 0.58 9.33
N ILE A 265 -16.60 1.23 8.90
CA ILE A 265 -15.58 1.79 9.81
C ILE A 265 -16.14 2.86 10.75
N ALA A 266 -17.21 3.56 10.35
CA ALA A 266 -17.82 4.62 11.16
C ALA A 266 -18.24 4.13 12.57
N ARG A 267 -18.64 2.87 12.72
CA ARG A 267 -18.99 2.25 14.02
C ARG A 267 -17.81 2.19 14.99
N LEU A 268 -16.58 2.19 14.47
CA LEU A 268 -15.36 2.03 15.24
C LEU A 268 -14.73 3.38 15.64
N THR A 269 -15.10 4.48 14.98
CA THR A 269 -14.47 5.81 15.18
C THR A 269 -14.64 6.35 16.59
N GLY A 270 -15.75 6.00 17.28
CA GLY A 270 -16.04 6.42 18.65
C GLY A 270 -15.39 5.57 19.75
N LEU A 271 -14.75 4.46 19.41
CA LEU A 271 -14.18 3.54 20.40
C LEU A 271 -12.88 4.08 21.04
N GLY A 272 -12.15 4.97 20.35
CA GLY A 272 -10.89 5.50 20.83
C GLY A 272 -9.74 4.50 20.86
N VAL A 273 -9.78 3.49 19.99
CA VAL A 273 -8.66 2.55 19.78
C VAL A 273 -7.46 3.23 19.13
N ASP A 274 -6.28 2.64 19.28
CA ASP A 274 -5.06 3.19 18.70
C ASP A 274 -4.96 2.87 17.21
N TYR A 275 -5.44 1.67 16.80
CA TYR A 275 -5.34 1.18 15.44
C TYR A 275 -6.64 0.53 14.95
N ILE A 276 -6.90 0.67 13.67
CA ILE A 276 -7.89 -0.12 12.94
C ILE A 276 -7.20 -0.71 11.70
N SER A 277 -7.16 -2.04 11.56
CA SER A 277 -6.59 -2.68 10.38
C SER A 277 -7.68 -3.14 9.41
N SER A 278 -7.39 -2.97 8.11
CA SER A 278 -8.29 -3.37 7.03
C SER A 278 -7.53 -4.03 5.87
N GLY A 279 -7.86 -5.29 5.59
CA GLY A 279 -7.38 -5.98 4.40
C GLY A 279 -7.98 -5.43 3.10
N ALA A 280 -9.17 -4.81 3.18
CA ALA A 280 -9.85 -4.25 2.03
C ALA A 280 -9.05 -3.15 1.32
N LEU A 281 -8.14 -2.46 2.05
CA LEU A 281 -7.25 -1.45 1.47
C LEU A 281 -6.44 -1.99 0.29
N THR A 282 -6.07 -3.27 0.35
CA THR A 282 -5.24 -3.91 -0.67
C THR A 282 -6.00 -4.94 -1.50
N HIS A 283 -6.77 -5.85 -0.90
CA HIS A 283 -7.39 -6.93 -1.68
C HIS A 283 -8.71 -6.55 -2.37
N SER A 284 -9.35 -5.43 -2.02
CA SER A 284 -10.68 -5.04 -2.55
C SER A 284 -10.73 -3.63 -3.15
N SER A 285 -9.63 -2.88 -3.15
CA SER A 285 -9.60 -1.57 -3.79
C SER A 285 -9.67 -1.70 -5.32
N PRO A 286 -10.50 -0.90 -6.00
CA PRO A 286 -10.49 -0.80 -7.46
C PRO A 286 -9.18 -0.18 -7.94
N ILE A 287 -8.88 -0.32 -9.22
CA ILE A 287 -7.83 0.47 -9.88
C ILE A 287 -8.31 1.91 -10.10
N LEU A 288 -7.38 2.86 -10.30
CA LEU A 288 -7.66 4.18 -10.84
C LEU A 288 -7.46 4.14 -12.35
N ASP A 289 -8.44 4.61 -13.13
CA ASP A 289 -8.32 4.58 -14.60
C ASP A 289 -7.33 5.65 -15.09
N ILE A 290 -6.26 5.19 -15.73
CA ILE A 290 -5.17 6.01 -16.29
C ILE A 290 -4.81 5.46 -17.65
N SER A 291 -4.45 6.30 -18.60
CA SER A 291 -4.06 5.87 -19.94
C SER A 291 -2.89 6.68 -20.51
N MET A 292 -2.14 6.04 -21.39
CA MET A 292 -1.20 6.70 -22.29
C MET A 292 -1.89 6.99 -23.62
N LYS A 293 -1.79 8.22 -24.11
CA LYS A 293 -2.49 8.72 -25.31
C LYS A 293 -1.60 9.64 -26.15
N ASN A 294 -2.04 9.89 -27.35
CA ASN A 294 -1.41 10.87 -28.26
C ASN A 294 0.05 10.53 -28.58
N LEU A 295 0.41 9.24 -28.66
CA LEU A 295 1.74 8.84 -29.10
C LEU A 295 2.03 9.38 -30.50
N HIS A 296 3.15 10.07 -30.66
CA HIS A 296 3.59 10.60 -31.95
C HIS A 296 5.13 10.65 -32.04
N PRO A 297 5.70 10.54 -33.25
CA PRO A 297 7.13 10.75 -33.46
C PRO A 297 7.52 12.20 -33.14
N VAL A 298 8.68 12.38 -32.52
CA VAL A 298 9.31 13.69 -32.32
C VAL A 298 10.55 13.80 -33.20
N LYS A 299 10.81 14.98 -33.74
CA LYS A 299 12.08 15.23 -34.45
C LYS A 299 13.18 15.33 -33.42
N GLU A 300 14.30 14.62 -33.62
CA GLU A 300 15.51 14.91 -32.86
C GLU A 300 15.88 16.37 -33.13
N ASP A 301 16.03 17.19 -32.09
CA ASP A 301 16.75 18.44 -32.19
C ASP A 301 18.20 18.08 -32.50
N VAL A 302 18.55 18.16 -33.75
CA VAL A 302 19.95 18.03 -34.19
C VAL A 302 20.72 19.19 -33.53
N ARG A 303 21.38 18.88 -32.39
CA ARG A 303 22.36 19.77 -31.77
C ARG A 303 23.76 19.49 -32.27
#